data_fc24ac25423da22d2c4e1c750df1cd77
#
_entry.id   fc24ac25423da22d2c4e1c750df1cd77
#
_cell.length_a   1.000
_cell.length_b   1.000
_cell.length_c   1.000
_cell.angle_alpha   90.00
_cell.angle_beta   90.00
_cell.angle_gamma   90.00
#
_symmetry.space_group_name_H-M   'P 1'
#
loop_
_entity.id
_entity.type
_entity.pdbx_description
1 polymer ?
#
loop_
_entity_poly.entity_id
_entity_poly.type
_entity_poly.pdbx_seq_one_letter_code
_entity_poly.pdbx_strand_id
1 'polypeptide(L)'
;MTINKRDIVEIAFYTGNKPEPHPAVVVSNDEIFEAEGFFYAVLLSTKNHFPDFTIEITPDMINSPRNNRNGYAICHMIQQFYTEDVISRTGATLKADAFKKLTNKVKEVIFG
;
A
#
# COMPACT_ATOMS: atom_id res chain seq x y z
N MET A 1 -0.95 8.37 16.45
CA MET A 1 -0.28 7.60 15.37
C MET A 1 -0.17 8.47 14.13
N THR A 2 1.00 8.52 13.54
CA THR A 2 1.23 9.29 12.32
C THR A 2 1.36 8.35 11.14
N ILE A 3 0.58 8.57 10.10
CA ILE A 3 0.63 7.80 8.85
C ILE A 3 1.13 8.74 7.76
N ASN A 4 2.20 8.35 7.08
CA ASN A 4 2.82 9.18 6.06
C ASN A 4 2.77 8.49 4.70
N LYS A 5 2.73 9.32 3.65
CA LYS A 5 2.83 8.84 2.27
C LYS A 5 4.07 7.96 2.11
N ARG A 6 3.92 6.87 1.39
CA ARG A 6 4.92 5.82 1.13
C ARG A 6 5.12 4.83 2.26
N ASP A 7 4.50 5.04 3.43
CA ASP A 7 4.57 4.06 4.49
C ASP A 7 3.97 2.73 4.03
N ILE A 8 4.60 1.63 4.44
CA ILE A 8 4.03 0.30 4.29
C ILE A 8 3.45 -0.08 5.65
N VAL A 9 2.16 -0.34 5.68
CA VAL A 9 1.43 -0.68 6.89
C VAL A 9 0.72 -2.01 6.71
N GLU A 10 0.44 -2.68 7.82
CA GLU A 10 -0.47 -3.82 7.80
C GLU A 10 -1.84 -3.32 8.23
N ILE A 11 -2.83 -3.55 7.40
CA ILE A 11 -4.21 -3.13 7.66
C ILE A 11 -5.11 -4.35 7.83
N ALA A 12 -6.19 -4.18 8.56
CA ALA A 12 -7.24 -5.19 8.66
C ALA A 12 -8.09 -5.14 7.39
N PHE A 13 -7.99 -6.19 6.59
CA PHE A 13 -8.77 -6.32 5.38
C PHE A 13 -9.70 -7.52 5.52
N TYR A 14 -10.99 -7.30 5.28
CA TYR A 14 -11.99 -8.34 5.46
C TYR A 14 -12.09 -9.21 4.22
N THR A 15 -11.68 -10.48 4.36
CA THR A 15 -11.91 -11.51 3.36
C THR A 15 -12.92 -12.49 3.96
N GLY A 16 -14.19 -12.36 3.55
CA GLY A 16 -15.26 -13.12 4.19
C GLY A 16 -15.66 -12.49 5.53
N ASN A 17 -15.71 -13.30 6.60
CA ASN A 17 -16.19 -12.87 7.92
C ASN A 17 -15.10 -12.44 8.89
N LYS A 18 -13.82 -12.57 8.50
CA LYS A 18 -12.70 -12.27 9.41
C LYS A 18 -11.82 -11.19 8.83
N PRO A 19 -11.37 -10.23 9.67
CA PRO A 19 -10.32 -9.33 9.24
C PRO A 19 -8.99 -10.10 9.20
N GLU A 20 -8.26 -9.96 8.09
CA GLU A 20 -6.94 -10.52 7.96
C GLU A 20 -5.93 -9.40 7.74
N PRO A 21 -4.71 -9.54 8.29
CA PRO A 21 -3.68 -8.54 8.05
C PRO A 21 -3.20 -8.60 6.60
N HIS A 22 -3.21 -7.45 5.94
CA HIS A 22 -2.67 -7.30 4.60
C HIS A 22 -1.71 -6.11 4.57
N PRO A 23 -0.56 -6.25 3.91
CA PRO A 23 0.30 -5.09 3.71
C PRO A 23 -0.30 -4.17 2.66
N ALA A 24 -0.08 -2.88 2.84
CA ALA A 24 -0.55 -1.85 1.93
C ALA A 24 0.42 -0.67 1.93
N VAL A 25 0.53 0.02 0.79
CA VAL A 25 1.34 1.22 0.66
C VAL A 25 0.45 2.44 0.73
N VAL A 26 0.74 3.35 1.64
CA VAL A 26 0.02 4.61 1.76
C VAL A 26 0.37 5.49 0.57
N VAL A 27 -0.66 5.89 -0.19
CA VAL A 27 -0.47 6.67 -1.42
C VAL A 27 -0.99 8.10 -1.31
N SER A 28 -1.82 8.38 -0.32
CA SER A 28 -2.38 9.72 -0.14
C SER A 28 -1.38 10.68 0.49
N ASN A 29 -1.57 11.97 0.20
CA ASN A 29 -0.78 13.03 0.80
C ASN A 29 -1.04 13.10 2.31
N ASP A 30 -0.02 13.53 3.05
CA ASP A 30 -0.09 13.62 4.50
C ASP A 30 -1.19 14.57 4.97
N GLU A 31 -1.46 15.63 4.19
CA GLU A 31 -2.48 16.62 4.50
C GLU A 31 -3.88 16.01 4.61
N ILE A 32 -4.15 14.95 3.85
CA ILE A 32 -5.45 14.26 3.91
C ILE A 32 -5.60 13.60 5.28
N PHE A 33 -4.57 12.92 5.73
CA PHE A 33 -4.61 12.27 7.03
C PHE A 33 -4.71 13.28 8.17
N GLU A 34 -3.96 14.38 8.06
CA GLU A 34 -3.99 15.43 9.08
C GLU A 34 -5.37 16.09 9.17
N ALA A 35 -6.02 16.31 8.01
CA ALA A 35 -7.31 16.99 7.97
C ALA A 35 -8.48 16.08 8.32
N GLU A 36 -8.44 14.82 7.86
CA GLU A 36 -9.61 13.95 7.87
C GLU A 36 -9.46 12.71 8.76
N GLY A 37 -8.24 12.37 9.16
CA GLY A 37 -7.99 11.18 9.99
C GLY A 37 -8.04 9.87 9.23
N PHE A 38 -8.11 9.92 7.90
CA PHE A 38 -8.04 8.71 7.06
C PHE A 38 -6.95 8.86 6.01
N PHE A 39 -6.62 7.75 5.37
CA PHE A 39 -5.64 7.72 4.31
C PHE A 39 -6.08 6.73 3.23
N TYR A 40 -5.48 6.85 2.04
CA TYR A 40 -5.68 5.89 0.95
C TYR A 40 -4.45 5.02 0.81
N ALA A 41 -4.66 3.74 0.59
CA ALA A 41 -3.56 2.79 0.42
C ALA A 41 -3.86 1.79 -0.68
N VAL A 42 -2.80 1.34 -1.34
CA VAL A 42 -2.84 0.30 -2.38
C VAL A 42 -2.42 -1.01 -1.72
N LEU A 43 -3.24 -2.04 -1.92
CA LEU A 43 -2.96 -3.35 -1.33
C LEU A 43 -1.78 -4.03 -2.01
N LEU A 44 -0.97 -4.72 -1.22
CA LEU A 44 0.13 -5.56 -1.69
C LEU A 44 -0.26 -7.03 -1.53
N SER A 45 0.26 -7.87 -2.43
CA SER A 45 0.04 -9.31 -2.38
C SER A 45 1.33 -10.04 -2.75
N THR A 46 1.48 -11.26 -2.27
CA THR A 46 2.58 -12.14 -2.70
C THR A 46 2.26 -12.83 -4.02
N LYS A 47 1.01 -12.76 -4.48
CA LYS A 47 0.54 -13.43 -5.71
C LYS A 47 0.12 -12.40 -6.74
N ASN A 48 0.45 -12.67 -8.00
CA ASN A 48 0.08 -11.79 -9.10
C ASN A 48 -1.18 -12.31 -9.81
N HIS A 49 -2.33 -12.09 -9.19
CA HIS A 49 -3.62 -12.51 -9.77
C HIS A 49 -4.12 -11.58 -10.89
N PHE A 50 -3.56 -10.36 -10.97
CA PHE A 50 -4.03 -9.33 -11.88
C PHE A 50 -2.85 -8.70 -12.64
N PRO A 51 -2.18 -9.48 -13.54
CA PRO A 51 -0.93 -9.02 -14.17
C PRO A 51 -1.04 -7.66 -14.88
N ASP A 52 -2.20 -7.36 -15.46
CA ASP A 52 -2.39 -6.11 -16.20
C ASP A 52 -2.52 -4.89 -15.26
N PHE A 53 -2.81 -5.11 -13.99
CA PHE A 53 -3.08 -4.05 -13.02
C PHE A 53 -2.05 -3.95 -11.91
N THR A 54 -0.99 -4.74 -11.97
CA THR A 54 0.00 -4.78 -10.89
C THR A 54 1.35 -4.27 -11.34
N ILE A 55 2.16 -3.86 -10.35
CA ILE A 55 3.60 -3.75 -10.52
C ILE A 55 4.27 -4.64 -9.48
N GLU A 56 5.40 -5.21 -9.86
CA GLU A 56 6.20 -5.98 -8.92
C GLU A 56 6.95 -5.03 -7.99
N ILE A 57 6.92 -5.36 -6.70
CA ILE A 57 7.67 -4.64 -5.67
C ILE A 57 8.77 -5.58 -5.19
N THR A 58 10.01 -5.23 -5.47
CA THR A 58 11.16 -6.01 -5.05
C THR A 58 11.75 -5.44 -3.76
N PRO A 59 12.53 -6.24 -2.99
CA PRO A 59 13.10 -5.75 -1.73
C PRO A 59 13.95 -4.49 -1.86
N ASP A 60 14.62 -4.29 -2.99
CA ASP A 60 15.44 -3.10 -3.24
C ASP A 60 14.62 -1.81 -3.41
N MET A 61 13.31 -1.94 -3.62
CA MET A 61 12.39 -0.80 -3.71
C MET A 61 11.92 -0.31 -2.34
N ILE A 62 12.27 -1.02 -1.28
CA ILE A 62 11.78 -0.75 0.08
C ILE A 62 12.95 -0.39 0.99
N ASN A 63 12.79 0.67 1.77
CA ASN A 63 13.71 1.00 2.86
C ASN A 63 13.43 0.06 4.03
N SER A 64 14.48 -0.57 4.55
CA SER A 64 14.36 -1.49 5.71
C SER A 64 13.37 -2.64 5.47
N PRO A 65 13.53 -3.42 4.39
CA PRO A 65 12.62 -4.52 4.13
C PRO A 65 12.73 -5.60 5.20
N ARG A 66 11.59 -6.16 5.61
CA ARG A 66 11.54 -7.21 6.63
C ARG A 66 11.78 -8.60 6.08
N ASN A 67 11.62 -8.77 4.77
CA ASN A 67 11.85 -10.05 4.11
C ASN A 67 12.39 -9.79 2.71
N ASN A 68 12.88 -10.86 2.08
CA ASN A 68 13.47 -10.79 0.73
C ASN A 68 12.48 -11.25 -0.35
N ARG A 69 11.21 -11.37 -0.02
CA ARG A 69 10.20 -11.78 -1.00
C ARG A 69 9.79 -10.62 -1.87
N ASN A 70 9.57 -10.92 -3.14
CA ASN A 70 8.90 -9.99 -4.04
C ASN A 70 7.42 -9.97 -3.70
N GLY A 71 6.80 -8.81 -3.91
CA GLY A 71 5.37 -8.64 -3.79
C GLY A 71 4.84 -7.94 -5.01
N TYR A 72 3.52 -7.77 -5.05
CA TYR A 72 2.83 -7.12 -6.15
C TYR A 72 1.89 -6.07 -5.59
N ALA A 73 2.01 -4.84 -6.09
CA ALA A 73 1.06 -3.79 -5.76
C ALA A 73 -0.13 -3.93 -6.70
N ILE A 74 -1.31 -4.10 -6.14
CA ILE A 74 -2.54 -4.29 -6.89
C ILE A 74 -3.15 -2.91 -7.15
N CYS A 75 -2.78 -2.30 -8.25
CA CYS A 75 -2.97 -0.86 -8.48
C CYS A 75 -4.42 -0.43 -8.67
N HIS A 76 -5.35 -1.35 -8.92
CA HIS A 76 -6.77 -1.03 -8.96
C HIS A 76 -7.47 -1.25 -7.60
N MET A 77 -6.75 -1.79 -6.62
CA MET A 77 -7.29 -1.99 -5.27
C MET A 77 -6.76 -0.91 -4.33
N ILE A 78 -7.17 0.31 -4.58
CA ILE A 78 -6.92 1.46 -3.72
C ILE A 78 -8.14 1.65 -2.83
N GLN A 79 -7.93 1.77 -1.52
CA GLN A 79 -9.01 1.88 -0.55
C GLN A 79 -8.71 2.90 0.51
N GLN A 80 -9.77 3.39 1.15
CA GLN A 80 -9.71 4.32 2.27
C GLN A 80 -9.65 3.53 3.58
N PHE A 81 -8.72 3.92 4.45
CA PHE A 81 -8.55 3.29 5.76
C PHE A 81 -8.46 4.35 6.84
N TYR A 82 -8.87 3.97 8.06
CA TYR A 82 -8.73 4.78 9.27
C TYR A 82 -7.63 4.22 10.15
N THR A 83 -7.23 4.97 11.18
CA THR A 83 -6.20 4.49 12.12
C THR A 83 -6.59 3.19 12.80
N GLU A 84 -7.89 2.99 13.07
CA GLU A 84 -8.40 1.77 13.68
C GLU A 84 -8.16 0.53 12.80
N ASP A 85 -8.00 0.73 11.50
CA ASP A 85 -7.74 -0.37 10.56
C ASP A 85 -6.28 -0.79 10.54
N VAL A 86 -5.40 0.01 11.12
CA VAL A 86 -3.96 -0.27 11.10
C VAL A 86 -3.62 -1.27 12.20
N ILE A 87 -3.18 -2.45 11.80
CA ILE A 87 -2.75 -3.49 12.74
C ILE A 87 -1.32 -3.24 13.19
N SER A 88 -0.46 -2.86 12.26
CA SER A 88 0.96 -2.66 12.52
C SER A 88 1.55 -1.65 11.56
N ARG A 89 2.40 -0.78 12.11
CA ARG A 89 3.29 0.07 11.33
C ARG A 89 4.59 -0.72 11.17
N THR A 90 4.88 -1.15 9.95
CA THR A 90 6.02 -2.02 9.69
C THR A 90 7.37 -1.32 9.87
N GLY A 91 7.38 0.02 9.86
CA GLY A 91 8.61 0.80 9.85
C GLY A 91 9.28 0.86 8.48
N ALA A 92 8.72 0.20 7.49
CA ALA A 92 9.24 0.21 6.13
C ALA A 92 8.53 1.27 5.30
N THR A 93 9.25 1.82 4.32
CA THR A 93 8.69 2.77 3.36
C THR A 93 9.09 2.37 1.96
N LEU A 94 8.22 2.64 1.00
CA LEU A 94 8.56 2.47 -0.40
C LEU A 94 9.48 3.61 -0.82
N LYS A 95 10.58 3.29 -1.53
CA LYS A 95 11.50 4.32 -2.03
C LYS A 95 10.80 5.23 -3.02
N ALA A 96 11.27 6.48 -3.12
CA ALA A 96 10.63 7.49 -3.94
C ALA A 96 10.46 7.09 -5.41
N ASP A 97 11.48 6.47 -6.00
CA ASP A 97 11.43 6.04 -7.40
C ASP A 97 10.37 4.96 -7.62
N ALA A 98 10.31 4.00 -6.71
CA ALA A 98 9.31 2.93 -6.77
C ALA A 98 7.92 3.49 -6.54
N PHE A 99 7.79 4.45 -5.63
CA PHE A 99 6.52 5.12 -5.36
C PHE A 99 5.99 5.84 -6.60
N LYS A 100 6.86 6.49 -7.35
CA LYS A 100 6.49 7.15 -8.59
C LYS A 100 5.98 6.14 -9.63
N LYS A 101 6.64 4.99 -9.74
CA LYS A 101 6.16 3.90 -10.62
C LYS A 101 4.78 3.41 -10.20
N LEU A 102 4.60 3.24 -8.89
CA LEU A 102 3.32 2.79 -8.33
C LEU A 102 2.19 3.77 -8.66
N THR A 103 2.39 5.04 -8.36
CA THR A 103 1.33 6.05 -8.57
C THR A 103 1.04 6.26 -10.05
N ASN A 104 2.06 6.18 -10.92
CA ASN A 104 1.85 6.24 -12.36
C ASN A 104 1.00 5.06 -12.84
N LYS A 105 1.26 3.86 -12.31
CA LYS A 105 0.45 2.68 -12.67
C LYS A 105 -0.98 2.80 -12.17
N VAL A 106 -1.15 3.28 -10.94
CA VAL A 106 -2.49 3.53 -10.38
C VAL A 106 -3.26 4.51 -11.27
N LYS A 107 -2.62 5.59 -11.67
CA LYS A 107 -3.22 6.59 -12.57
C LYS A 107 -3.66 5.96 -13.89
N GLU A 108 -2.78 5.18 -14.50
CA GLU A 108 -3.06 4.49 -15.76
C GLU A 108 -4.22 3.50 -15.63
N VAL A 109 -4.20 2.70 -14.57
CA VAL A 109 -5.19 1.62 -14.38
C VAL A 109 -6.57 2.18 -14.04
N ILE A 110 -6.63 3.23 -13.23
CA ILE A 110 -7.90 3.77 -12.73
C ILE A 110 -8.47 4.83 -13.69
N PHE A 111 -7.62 5.68 -14.24
CA PHE A 111 -8.07 6.84 -15.03
C PHE A 111 -7.75 6.74 -16.53
N GLY A 112 -6.87 5.87 -16.91
CA GLY A 112 -6.48 5.71 -18.31
C GLY A 112 -5.38 6.63 -18.79
#